data_3c843fae86734b09327b77719280cf7b
#
_entry.id   3c843fae86734b09327b77719280cf7b
#
_cell.length_a   1.000
_cell.length_b   1.000
_cell.length_c   1.000
_cell.angle_alpha   90.00
_cell.angle_beta   90.00
_cell.angle_gamma   90.00
#
_symmetry.space_group_name_H-M   'P 1'
#
loop_
_entity.id
_entity.type
_entity.pdbx_description
1 polymer ?
#
loop_
_entity_poly.entity_id
_entity_poly.type
_entity_poly.pdbx_seq_one_letter_code
_entity_poly.pdbx_strand_id
1 'polypeptide(L)'
;MTGPGVFTFHLVELPVTATLPLLRRPPRPDRVAELRYAECLSLMRLGAPTISPDRLQLRRLAMFARWHDEAAIDAFLDGPGARFAAGWHVRMTFLRRWSTLAALPELPQEAEASDDDEPVVAVTLARMRLPEVPRFLTWGKPVERLVRDHPDATLALAAVRAPRSISTFSIWNSVRAMTDMVHGRGGEADLADPARHAAAMAERRRRDFHHEFATYRFRPLSEHGYWDGRTGYVPRRSSL
;
A
#
# COMPACT_ATOMS: atom_id res chain seq x y z
N MET A 1 -26.49 7.25 4.19
CA MET A 1 -25.03 7.18 4.42
C MET A 1 -24.45 6.18 3.43
N THR A 2 -23.73 6.65 2.44
CA THR A 2 -23.03 5.77 1.48
C THR A 2 -21.91 5.04 2.21
N GLY A 3 -21.87 3.71 2.10
CA GLY A 3 -20.85 2.85 2.72
C GLY A 3 -19.41 3.24 2.34
N PRO A 4 -18.39 2.57 2.91
CA PRO A 4 -16.98 2.91 2.69
C PRO A 4 -16.52 2.80 1.22
N GLY A 5 -17.34 2.19 0.33
CA GLY A 5 -17.01 1.93 -1.07
C GLY A 5 -16.01 0.77 -1.23
N VAL A 6 -15.58 0.53 -2.45
CA VAL A 6 -14.56 -0.47 -2.78
C VAL A 6 -13.22 0.21 -3.02
N PHE A 7 -12.16 -0.47 -2.62
CA PHE A 7 -10.78 0.02 -2.81
C PHE A 7 -10.03 -0.87 -3.78
N THR A 8 -9.07 -0.30 -4.46
CA THR A 8 -8.15 -1.05 -5.32
C THR A 8 -6.71 -0.64 -5.08
N PHE A 9 -5.82 -1.60 -5.29
CA PHE A 9 -4.41 -1.33 -5.47
C PHE A 9 -3.96 -1.97 -6.78
N HIS A 10 -3.48 -1.13 -7.70
CA HIS A 10 -3.04 -1.52 -9.03
C HIS A 10 -1.53 -1.44 -9.13
N LEU A 11 -0.95 -2.38 -9.88
CA LEU A 11 0.46 -2.40 -10.29
C LEU A 11 0.53 -2.53 -11.79
N VAL A 12 1.29 -1.64 -12.44
CA VAL A 12 1.43 -1.66 -13.90
C VAL A 12 2.84 -1.23 -14.33
N GLU A 13 3.33 -1.83 -15.39
CA GLU A 13 4.55 -1.40 -16.07
C GLU A 13 4.18 -0.51 -17.26
N LEU A 14 4.71 0.72 -17.26
CA LEU A 14 4.44 1.71 -18.29
C LEU A 14 5.75 2.36 -18.76
N PRO A 15 5.82 2.87 -19.99
CA PRO A 15 6.89 3.78 -20.40
C PRO A 15 6.94 5.00 -19.46
N VAL A 16 8.14 5.54 -19.22
CA VAL A 16 8.33 6.72 -18.35
C VAL A 16 7.48 7.91 -18.83
N THR A 17 7.31 8.06 -20.13
CA THR A 17 6.47 9.08 -20.76
C THR A 17 4.99 8.98 -20.37
N ALA A 18 4.51 7.78 -20.05
CA ALA A 18 3.15 7.57 -19.56
C ALA A 18 3.06 7.65 -18.02
N THR A 19 4.11 7.25 -17.32
CA THR A 19 4.17 7.29 -15.85
C THR A 19 4.25 8.71 -15.29
N LEU A 20 5.11 9.57 -15.86
CA LEU A 20 5.31 10.93 -15.34
C LEU A 20 4.03 11.79 -15.33
N PRO A 21 3.18 11.78 -16.37
CA PRO A 21 1.88 12.46 -16.31
C PRO A 21 0.98 11.96 -15.18
N LEU A 22 0.94 10.63 -14.93
CA LEU A 22 0.14 10.03 -13.87
C LEU A 22 0.65 10.38 -12.47
N LEU A 23 1.97 10.46 -12.30
CA LEU A 23 2.57 10.91 -11.03
C LEU A 23 2.25 12.38 -10.75
N ARG A 24 2.21 13.23 -11.78
CA ARG A 24 1.88 14.66 -11.64
C ARG A 24 0.38 14.90 -11.47
N ARG A 25 -0.44 14.15 -12.19
CA ARG A 25 -1.89 14.31 -12.27
C ARG A 25 -2.55 12.93 -12.25
N PRO A 26 -2.69 12.31 -11.07
CA PRO A 26 -3.41 11.05 -10.94
C PRO A 26 -4.87 11.22 -11.39
N PRO A 27 -5.59 10.13 -11.66
CA PRO A 27 -7.02 10.15 -11.89
C PRO A 27 -7.74 10.92 -10.77
N ARG A 28 -8.74 11.72 -11.14
CA ARG A 28 -9.43 12.62 -10.19
C ARG A 28 -10.92 12.38 -10.23
N PRO A 29 -11.62 12.56 -9.07
CA PRO A 29 -13.08 12.42 -8.97
C PRO A 29 -13.87 13.31 -9.92
N ASP A 30 -13.34 14.48 -10.29
CA ASP A 30 -13.97 15.42 -11.24
C ASP A 30 -13.84 14.98 -12.71
N ARG A 31 -13.07 13.92 -13.02
CA ARG A 31 -12.80 13.44 -14.38
C ARG A 31 -13.08 11.97 -14.62
N VAL A 32 -13.23 11.21 -13.54
CA VAL A 32 -13.50 9.77 -13.59
C VAL A 32 -14.76 9.50 -12.78
N ALA A 33 -15.78 9.02 -13.45
CA ALA A 33 -17.06 8.73 -12.83
C ALA A 33 -16.88 7.74 -11.66
N GLU A 34 -17.59 8.01 -10.57
CA GLU A 34 -17.64 7.18 -9.36
C GLU A 34 -16.29 6.91 -8.67
N LEU A 35 -15.20 7.55 -9.13
CA LEU A 35 -13.94 7.60 -8.41
C LEU A 35 -14.09 8.58 -7.24
N ARG A 36 -13.69 8.18 -6.03
CA ARG A 36 -13.71 9.02 -4.84
C ARG A 36 -12.33 9.52 -4.43
N TYR A 37 -11.30 8.70 -4.69
CA TYR A 37 -9.91 9.02 -4.41
C TYR A 37 -8.99 8.20 -5.30
N ALA A 38 -7.90 8.80 -5.77
CA ALA A 38 -6.79 8.04 -6.36
C ALA A 38 -5.45 8.72 -6.09
N GLU A 39 -4.44 7.90 -5.87
CA GLU A 39 -3.05 8.32 -5.77
C GLU A 39 -2.16 7.39 -6.60
N CYS A 40 -1.34 7.98 -7.47
CA CYS A 40 -0.33 7.28 -8.25
C CYS A 40 1.06 7.52 -7.68
N LEU A 41 1.84 6.46 -7.54
CA LEU A 41 3.20 6.48 -7.01
C LEU A 41 4.10 5.58 -7.84
N SER A 42 5.37 5.95 -7.99
CA SER A 42 6.39 5.08 -8.58
C SER A 42 6.86 4.08 -7.56
N LEU A 43 7.01 2.81 -7.95
CA LEU A 43 7.55 1.79 -7.04
C LEU A 43 9.00 2.11 -6.65
N MET A 44 9.36 1.66 -5.46
CA MET A 44 10.73 1.64 -4.96
C MET A 44 11.20 0.21 -4.77
N ARG A 45 12.44 -0.06 -5.12
CA ARG A 45 13.08 -1.34 -4.80
C ARG A 45 13.44 -1.38 -3.32
N LEU A 46 12.73 -2.22 -2.55
CA LEU A 46 13.00 -2.42 -1.13
C LEU A 46 14.42 -2.98 -0.92
N GLY A 47 15.12 -2.42 0.06
CA GLY A 47 16.50 -2.82 0.38
C GLY A 47 17.59 -2.23 -0.51
N ALA A 48 17.27 -1.53 -1.60
CA ALA A 48 18.25 -0.85 -2.44
C ALA A 48 18.94 0.31 -1.67
N PRO A 49 20.19 0.68 -2.04
CA PRO A 49 20.84 1.85 -1.46
C PRO A 49 19.99 3.10 -1.58
N THR A 50 20.05 3.98 -0.59
CA THR A 50 19.19 5.18 -0.53
C THR A 50 19.38 6.10 -1.73
N ILE A 51 20.62 6.24 -2.18
CA ILE A 51 21.01 7.03 -3.36
C ILE A 51 21.43 6.02 -4.44
N SER A 52 20.43 5.48 -5.13
CA SER A 52 20.66 4.58 -6.27
C SER A 52 19.58 4.84 -7.32
N PRO A 53 19.94 4.91 -8.61
CA PRO A 53 18.95 4.97 -9.69
C PRO A 53 18.02 3.75 -9.70
N ASP A 54 18.48 2.59 -9.19
CA ASP A 54 17.67 1.38 -9.08
C ASP A 54 16.60 1.46 -8.01
N ARG A 55 16.70 2.41 -7.06
CA ARG A 55 15.71 2.54 -6.00
C ARG A 55 14.38 3.06 -6.54
N LEU A 56 14.40 4.02 -7.46
CA LEU A 56 13.20 4.63 -8.03
C LEU A 56 12.85 3.99 -9.39
N GLN A 57 11.80 3.19 -9.41
CA GLN A 57 11.40 2.44 -10.59
C GLN A 57 10.35 3.21 -11.40
N LEU A 58 10.77 4.24 -12.17
CA LEU A 58 9.86 5.13 -12.91
C LEU A 58 8.99 4.42 -13.96
N ARG A 59 9.31 3.19 -14.35
CA ARG A 59 8.48 2.40 -15.27
C ARG A 59 7.44 1.53 -14.54
N ARG A 60 7.51 1.44 -13.23
CA ARG A 60 6.65 0.61 -12.38
C ARG A 60 5.79 1.53 -11.52
N LEU A 61 4.51 1.55 -11.80
CA LEU A 61 3.54 2.44 -11.17
C LEU A 61 2.60 1.67 -10.27
N ALA A 62 2.37 2.19 -9.07
CA ALA A 62 1.28 1.80 -8.20
C ALA A 62 0.18 2.86 -8.26
N MET A 63 -1.09 2.42 -8.21
CA MET A 63 -2.23 3.29 -7.96
C MET A 63 -3.07 2.72 -6.83
N PHE A 64 -3.26 3.49 -5.77
CA PHE A 64 -4.26 3.21 -4.74
C PHE A 64 -5.48 4.07 -5.02
N ALA A 65 -6.67 3.46 -5.04
CA ALA A 65 -7.90 4.17 -5.35
C ALA A 65 -9.09 3.72 -4.49
N ARG A 66 -10.07 4.63 -4.30
CA ARG A 66 -11.36 4.37 -3.68
C ARG A 66 -12.47 4.67 -4.69
N TRP A 67 -13.40 3.76 -4.82
CA TRP A 67 -14.50 3.77 -5.77
C TRP A 67 -15.84 3.72 -5.07
N HIS A 68 -16.89 4.08 -5.76
CA HIS A 68 -18.25 3.91 -5.27
C HIS A 68 -18.59 2.42 -5.12
N ASP A 69 -18.32 1.62 -6.17
CA ASP A 69 -18.60 0.19 -6.26
C ASP A 69 -17.64 -0.51 -7.25
N GLU A 70 -17.83 -1.82 -7.46
CA GLU A 70 -17.01 -2.61 -8.39
C GLU A 70 -17.29 -2.27 -9.86
N ALA A 71 -18.52 -1.92 -10.23
CA ALA A 71 -18.85 -1.56 -11.60
C ALA A 71 -18.09 -0.31 -12.06
N ALA A 72 -17.84 0.64 -11.14
CA ALA A 72 -17.00 1.80 -11.41
C ALA A 72 -15.55 1.44 -11.72
N ILE A 73 -15.02 0.38 -11.09
CA ILE A 73 -13.67 -0.14 -11.38
C ILE A 73 -13.64 -0.72 -12.79
N ASP A 74 -14.63 -1.54 -13.16
CA ASP A 74 -14.71 -2.14 -14.49
C ASP A 74 -14.83 -1.07 -15.57
N ALA A 75 -15.74 -0.12 -15.40
CA ALA A 75 -15.89 1.01 -16.33
C ALA A 75 -14.61 1.86 -16.47
N PHE A 76 -13.85 2.04 -15.39
CA PHE A 76 -12.56 2.72 -15.46
C PHE A 76 -11.54 1.91 -16.26
N LEU A 77 -11.43 0.61 -16.01
CA LEU A 77 -10.47 -0.26 -16.68
C LEU A 77 -10.79 -0.46 -18.17
N ASP A 78 -12.07 -0.47 -18.54
CA ASP A 78 -12.53 -0.54 -19.93
C ASP A 78 -12.40 0.80 -20.69
N GLY A 79 -12.22 1.90 -19.96
CA GLY A 79 -12.22 3.25 -20.48
C GLY A 79 -10.94 4.03 -20.18
N PRO A 80 -11.03 5.11 -19.38
CA PRO A 80 -9.91 6.03 -19.15
C PRO A 80 -8.71 5.40 -18.46
N GLY A 81 -8.89 4.27 -17.78
CA GLY A 81 -7.88 3.50 -17.07
C GLY A 81 -7.37 2.26 -17.80
N ALA A 82 -7.68 2.06 -19.09
CA ALA A 82 -7.33 0.85 -19.86
C ALA A 82 -5.86 0.43 -19.74
N ARG A 83 -4.95 1.39 -19.54
CA ARG A 83 -3.53 1.11 -19.29
C ARG A 83 -3.24 0.35 -18.01
N PHE A 84 -4.16 0.36 -17.03
CA PHE A 84 -4.06 -0.40 -15.79
C PHE A 84 -4.61 -1.81 -15.93
N ALA A 85 -5.46 -2.07 -16.94
CA ALA A 85 -6.04 -3.39 -17.19
C ALA A 85 -4.98 -4.45 -17.58
N ALA A 86 -3.87 -4.02 -18.19
CA ALA A 86 -2.75 -4.91 -18.57
C ALA A 86 -1.87 -5.33 -17.38
N GLY A 87 -2.05 -4.71 -16.22
CA GLY A 87 -1.28 -4.99 -15.00
C GLY A 87 -2.01 -5.92 -14.04
N TRP A 88 -1.57 -5.86 -12.80
CA TRP A 88 -2.17 -6.57 -11.68
C TRP A 88 -2.98 -5.61 -10.81
N HIS A 89 -4.10 -6.08 -10.25
CA HIS A 89 -4.77 -5.35 -9.19
C HIS A 89 -5.50 -6.27 -8.22
N VAL A 90 -5.71 -5.77 -7.01
CA VAL A 90 -6.55 -6.36 -5.98
C VAL A 90 -7.71 -5.42 -5.67
N ARG A 91 -8.92 -5.94 -5.59
CA ARG A 91 -10.11 -5.26 -5.06
C ARG A 91 -10.25 -5.59 -3.59
N MET A 92 -10.66 -4.62 -2.79
CA MET A 92 -10.62 -4.72 -1.33
C MET A 92 -11.79 -3.98 -0.70
N THR A 93 -12.27 -4.49 0.43
CA THR A 93 -13.17 -3.77 1.32
C THR A 93 -12.42 -3.25 2.54
N PHE A 94 -12.82 -2.08 3.03
CA PHE A 94 -12.19 -1.43 4.16
C PHE A 94 -12.60 -2.11 5.49
N LEU A 95 -11.60 -2.39 6.34
CA LEU A 95 -11.79 -2.94 7.68
C LEU A 95 -11.62 -1.88 8.77
N ARG A 96 -10.41 -1.30 8.85
CA ARG A 96 -10.11 -0.30 9.88
C ARG A 96 -8.92 0.59 9.49
N ARG A 97 -8.78 1.71 10.22
CA ARG A 97 -7.64 2.61 10.07
C ARG A 97 -7.01 3.01 11.40
N TRP A 98 -5.74 3.35 11.32
CA TRP A 98 -5.01 4.06 12.35
C TRP A 98 -4.62 5.42 11.79
N SER A 99 -5.06 6.47 12.49
CA SER A 99 -4.95 7.85 12.02
C SER A 99 -5.78 8.14 10.77
N THR A 100 -5.71 9.35 10.24
CA THR A 100 -6.55 9.84 9.14
C THR A 100 -5.71 10.59 8.14
N LEU A 101 -6.00 10.39 6.86
CA LEU A 101 -5.54 11.24 5.77
C LEU A 101 -6.62 12.29 5.49
N ALA A 102 -6.25 13.55 5.29
CA ALA A 102 -7.20 14.61 4.96
C ALA A 102 -8.00 14.29 3.68
N ALA A 103 -7.42 13.54 2.76
CA ALA A 103 -8.08 13.10 1.53
C ALA A 103 -9.09 11.95 1.72
N LEU A 104 -9.14 11.31 2.89
CA LEU A 104 -10.05 10.19 3.21
C LEU A 104 -10.69 10.39 4.61
N PRO A 105 -11.32 11.55 4.89
CA PRO A 105 -11.83 11.89 6.22
C PRO A 105 -13.04 11.04 6.62
N GLU A 106 -13.80 10.55 5.66
CA GLU A 106 -15.11 9.90 5.85
C GLU A 106 -15.02 8.45 6.30
N LEU A 107 -13.82 7.85 6.29
CA LEU A 107 -13.67 6.46 6.71
C LEU A 107 -13.82 6.38 8.24
N PRO A 108 -14.64 5.46 8.77
CA PRO A 108 -14.74 5.21 10.20
C PRO A 108 -13.40 4.65 10.73
N GLN A 109 -13.20 4.66 12.04
CA GLN A 109 -12.02 4.02 12.63
C GLN A 109 -12.03 2.50 12.35
N GLU A 110 -13.20 1.90 12.43
CA GLU A 110 -13.45 0.50 12.16
C GLU A 110 -14.82 0.36 11.49
N ALA A 111 -14.87 -0.36 10.37
CA ALA A 111 -16.09 -0.62 9.62
C ALA A 111 -16.56 -2.05 9.82
N GLU A 112 -15.63 -3.00 9.97
CA GLU A 112 -15.93 -4.42 10.05
C GLU A 112 -14.85 -5.13 10.88
N ALA A 113 -15.26 -6.07 11.71
CA ALA A 113 -14.35 -6.96 12.41
C ALA A 113 -13.67 -7.92 11.42
N SER A 114 -12.44 -8.29 11.70
CA SER A 114 -11.67 -9.28 10.94
C SER A 114 -11.31 -10.45 11.81
N ASP A 115 -11.37 -11.66 11.26
CA ASP A 115 -10.84 -12.84 11.89
C ASP A 115 -9.29 -12.80 11.86
N ASP A 116 -8.66 -13.32 12.90
CA ASP A 116 -7.20 -13.37 13.02
C ASP A 116 -6.55 -14.25 11.94
N ASP A 117 -7.26 -15.25 11.43
CA ASP A 117 -6.75 -16.20 10.44
C ASP A 117 -7.13 -15.81 8.99
N GLU A 118 -7.88 -14.71 8.78
CA GLU A 118 -8.21 -14.21 7.44
C GLU A 118 -7.02 -13.48 6.79
N PRO A 119 -6.84 -13.65 5.46
CA PRO A 119 -5.91 -12.83 4.68
C PRO A 119 -6.22 -11.34 4.84
N VAL A 120 -5.17 -10.54 4.88
CA VAL A 120 -5.30 -9.09 5.06
C VAL A 120 -4.34 -8.32 4.17
N VAL A 121 -4.81 -7.16 3.72
CA VAL A 121 -4.01 -6.18 3.01
C VAL A 121 -3.78 -4.97 3.93
N ALA A 122 -2.54 -4.53 4.02
CA ALA A 122 -2.18 -3.30 4.70
C ALA A 122 -1.66 -2.25 3.71
N VAL A 123 -2.23 -1.05 3.77
CA VAL A 123 -1.79 0.11 2.99
C VAL A 123 -1.44 1.24 3.95
N THR A 124 -0.22 1.75 3.86
CA THR A 124 0.16 2.97 4.56
C THR A 124 0.34 4.10 3.57
N LEU A 125 -0.23 5.24 3.86
CA LEU A 125 -0.05 6.47 3.11
C LEU A 125 0.53 7.54 4.04
N ALA A 126 1.58 8.21 3.60
CA ALA A 126 2.25 9.24 4.37
C ALA A 126 2.64 10.46 3.53
N ARG A 127 2.63 11.63 4.18
CA ARG A 127 3.13 12.90 3.65
C ARG A 127 4.30 13.34 4.50
N MET A 128 5.51 13.21 3.95
CA MET A 128 6.76 13.47 4.66
C MET A 128 6.97 14.95 4.95
N ARG A 129 7.57 15.26 6.08
CA ARG A 129 8.26 16.53 6.33
C ARG A 129 9.61 16.47 5.63
N LEU A 130 9.86 17.32 4.64
CA LEU A 130 11.09 17.25 3.83
C LEU A 130 12.39 17.24 4.66
N PRO A 131 12.54 18.05 5.73
CA PRO A 131 13.73 18.00 6.56
C PRO A 131 13.93 16.68 7.31
N GLU A 132 12.85 15.89 7.48
CA GLU A 132 12.89 14.61 8.19
C GLU A 132 13.18 13.41 7.29
N VAL A 133 13.21 13.60 5.96
CA VAL A 133 13.42 12.48 5.00
C VAL A 133 14.72 11.71 5.28
N PRO A 134 15.89 12.33 5.52
CA PRO A 134 17.12 11.59 5.82
C PRO A 134 16.97 10.71 7.08
N ARG A 135 16.37 11.29 8.14
CA ARG A 135 16.14 10.56 9.40
C ARG A 135 15.14 9.41 9.21
N PHE A 136 14.06 9.64 8.47
CA PHE A 136 13.10 8.58 8.12
C PHE A 136 13.77 7.42 7.36
N LEU A 137 14.62 7.72 6.38
CA LEU A 137 15.32 6.69 5.61
C LEU A 137 16.26 5.84 6.49
N THR A 138 16.88 6.45 7.50
CA THR A 138 17.74 5.73 8.46
C THR A 138 16.93 4.73 9.29
N TRP A 139 15.75 5.12 9.79
CA TRP A 139 14.92 4.28 10.64
C TRP A 139 13.97 3.35 9.88
N GLY A 140 13.52 3.75 8.69
CA GLY A 140 12.59 2.96 7.87
C GLY A 140 13.25 1.81 7.12
N LYS A 141 14.50 1.98 6.68
CA LYS A 141 15.18 0.98 5.85
C LYS A 141 15.33 -0.43 6.49
N PRO A 142 15.61 -0.57 7.78
CA PRO A 142 15.60 -1.88 8.43
C PRO A 142 14.20 -2.54 8.44
N VAL A 143 13.14 -1.74 8.59
CA VAL A 143 11.74 -2.23 8.58
C VAL A 143 11.34 -2.70 7.17
N GLU A 144 11.85 -2.06 6.11
CA GLU A 144 11.62 -2.49 4.72
C GLU A 144 12.00 -3.96 4.51
N ARG A 145 13.14 -4.39 5.06
CA ARG A 145 13.62 -5.78 4.94
C ARG A 145 12.78 -6.74 5.75
N LEU A 146 12.42 -6.34 6.97
CA LEU A 146 11.60 -7.16 7.86
C LEU A 146 10.26 -7.54 7.22
N VAL A 147 9.60 -6.59 6.57
CA VAL A 147 8.32 -6.85 5.89
C VAL A 147 8.52 -7.62 4.59
N ARG A 148 9.55 -7.25 3.79
CA ARG A 148 9.82 -7.90 2.50
C ARG A 148 10.15 -9.39 2.64
N ASP A 149 10.94 -9.73 3.66
CA ASP A 149 11.50 -11.06 3.84
C ASP A 149 10.66 -11.92 4.81
N HIS A 150 9.51 -11.40 5.28
CA HIS A 150 8.63 -12.13 6.19
C HIS A 150 7.93 -13.29 5.47
N PRO A 151 7.97 -14.53 6.01
CA PRO A 151 7.41 -15.71 5.34
C PRO A 151 5.91 -15.64 5.09
N ASP A 152 5.16 -14.93 5.93
CA ASP A 152 3.72 -14.74 5.81
C ASP A 152 3.31 -13.52 4.96
N ALA A 153 4.26 -12.73 4.46
CA ALA A 153 4.00 -11.65 3.53
C ALA A 153 4.10 -12.17 2.09
N THR A 154 2.98 -12.32 1.41
CA THR A 154 2.94 -12.83 0.03
C THR A 154 3.34 -11.78 -0.99
N LEU A 155 3.15 -10.51 -0.67
CA LEU A 155 3.59 -9.35 -1.46
C LEU A 155 3.91 -8.18 -0.51
N ALA A 156 5.06 -7.54 -0.70
CA ALA A 156 5.44 -6.35 0.04
C ALA A 156 6.12 -5.34 -0.89
N LEU A 157 5.59 -4.13 -0.92
CA LEU A 157 6.02 -3.07 -1.83
C LEU A 157 6.11 -1.73 -1.09
N ALA A 158 6.99 -0.87 -1.58
CA ALA A 158 6.98 0.54 -1.24
C ALA A 158 6.93 1.37 -2.52
N ALA A 159 6.30 2.53 -2.43
CA ALA A 159 6.14 3.43 -3.54
C ALA A 159 6.28 4.89 -3.09
N VAL A 160 6.69 5.76 -4.00
CA VAL A 160 6.93 7.16 -3.72
C VAL A 160 6.41 8.05 -4.85
N ARG A 161 5.89 9.20 -4.46
CA ARG A 161 5.66 10.34 -5.37
C ARG A 161 6.35 11.56 -4.78
N ALA A 162 7.41 11.98 -5.48
CA ALA A 162 8.16 13.16 -5.07
C ALA A 162 7.26 14.41 -4.98
N PRO A 163 7.53 15.33 -4.05
CA PRO A 163 8.63 15.28 -3.11
C PRO A 163 8.31 14.64 -1.75
N ARG A 164 7.02 14.30 -1.44
CA ARG A 164 6.59 14.04 -0.05
C ARG A 164 5.80 12.77 0.17
N SER A 165 5.18 12.22 -0.86
CA SER A 165 4.27 11.07 -0.69
C SER A 165 5.05 9.77 -0.65
N ILE A 166 4.78 8.96 0.36
CA ILE A 166 5.28 7.58 0.48
C ILE A 166 4.09 6.68 0.78
N SER A 167 4.10 5.50 0.21
CA SER A 167 3.14 4.44 0.48
C SER A 167 3.88 3.12 0.70
N THR A 168 3.36 2.30 1.58
CA THR A 168 3.69 0.87 1.64
C THR A 168 2.42 0.06 1.41
N PHE A 169 2.59 -1.07 0.74
CA PHE A 169 1.52 -2.02 0.46
C PHE A 169 2.03 -3.42 0.79
N SER A 170 1.24 -4.20 1.51
CA SER A 170 1.57 -5.58 1.80
C SER A 170 0.31 -6.45 1.88
N ILE A 171 0.46 -7.70 1.42
CA ILE A 171 -0.56 -8.75 1.54
C ILE A 171 0.01 -9.82 2.47
N TRP A 172 -0.80 -10.30 3.40
CA TRP A 172 -0.42 -11.22 4.44
C TRP A 172 -1.33 -12.44 4.45
N ASN A 173 -0.77 -13.59 4.81
CA ASN A 173 -1.52 -14.82 4.98
C ASN A 173 -2.63 -14.69 6.03
N SER A 174 -2.40 -13.88 7.09
CA SER A 174 -3.39 -13.66 8.13
C SER A 174 -3.23 -12.32 8.85
N VAL A 175 -4.30 -11.86 9.48
CA VAL A 175 -4.29 -10.70 10.39
C VAL A 175 -3.34 -10.95 11.55
N ARG A 176 -3.30 -12.17 12.09
CA ARG A 176 -2.42 -12.59 13.18
C ARG A 176 -0.96 -12.41 12.79
N ALA A 177 -0.52 -12.99 11.67
CA ALA A 177 0.87 -12.90 11.21
C ALA A 177 1.33 -11.44 11.03
N MET A 178 0.49 -10.60 10.40
CA MET A 178 0.79 -9.18 10.27
C MET A 178 0.87 -8.47 11.62
N THR A 179 -0.02 -8.79 12.57
CA THR A 179 -0.07 -8.17 13.88
C THR A 179 1.15 -8.58 14.73
N ASP A 180 1.56 -9.84 14.64
CA ASP A 180 2.74 -10.36 15.34
C ASP A 180 4.01 -9.71 14.84
N MET A 181 4.16 -9.55 13.50
CA MET A 181 5.28 -8.80 12.91
C MET A 181 5.33 -7.36 13.43
N VAL A 182 4.20 -6.65 13.46
CA VAL A 182 4.12 -5.26 13.95
C VAL A 182 4.53 -5.14 15.42
N HIS A 183 4.22 -6.14 16.25
CA HIS A 183 4.56 -6.16 17.68
C HIS A 183 5.90 -6.85 17.98
N GLY A 184 6.63 -7.29 16.96
CA GLY A 184 7.90 -8.00 17.13
C GLY A 184 7.73 -9.39 17.73
N ARG A 185 6.58 -10.04 17.50
CA ARG A 185 6.29 -11.42 17.90
C ARG A 185 6.35 -12.31 16.65
N GLY A 186 6.82 -13.54 16.78
CA GLY A 186 6.74 -14.54 15.70
C GLY A 186 7.81 -14.44 14.62
N GLY A 187 9.06 -14.11 14.94
CA GLY A 187 10.20 -14.23 14.03
C GLY A 187 11.07 -15.42 14.39
N GLU A 188 11.43 -16.28 13.43
CA GLU A 188 12.63 -17.13 13.57
C GLU A 188 13.83 -16.23 13.87
N ALA A 189 14.74 -16.72 14.73
CA ALA A 189 15.85 -15.93 15.31
C ALA A 189 16.83 -15.32 14.29
N ASP A 190 16.65 -15.56 12.99
CA ASP A 190 17.52 -15.11 11.90
C ASP A 190 16.95 -13.94 11.08
N LEU A 191 15.69 -13.56 11.31
CA LEU A 191 15.11 -12.36 10.71
C LEU A 191 15.40 -11.15 11.58
N ALA A 192 15.98 -10.11 10.97
CA ALA A 192 16.44 -8.87 11.58
C ALA A 192 15.60 -8.40 12.78
N ASP A 193 16.24 -8.26 13.93
CA ASP A 193 15.82 -7.73 15.23
C ASP A 193 14.34 -7.27 15.30
N PRO A 194 13.42 -8.06 15.88
CA PRO A 194 11.99 -7.72 15.97
C PRO A 194 11.72 -6.40 16.68
N ALA A 195 12.64 -5.97 17.54
CA ALA A 195 12.57 -4.68 18.23
C ALA A 195 12.68 -3.45 17.29
N ARG A 196 13.14 -3.64 16.05
CA ARG A 196 13.37 -2.50 15.12
C ARG A 196 12.10 -1.80 14.67
N HIS A 197 11.00 -2.54 14.45
CA HIS A 197 9.73 -1.90 14.15
C HIS A 197 9.25 -1.07 15.33
N ALA A 198 9.31 -1.63 16.55
CA ALA A 198 8.94 -0.93 17.78
C ALA A 198 9.85 0.30 18.01
N ALA A 199 11.16 0.18 17.76
CA ALA A 199 12.12 1.29 17.86
C ALA A 199 11.83 2.40 16.85
N ALA A 200 11.52 2.07 15.60
CA ALA A 200 11.12 3.04 14.58
C ALA A 200 9.82 3.77 14.96
N MET A 201 8.85 3.07 15.54
CA MET A 201 7.62 3.68 16.06
C MET A 201 7.87 4.57 17.29
N ALA A 202 8.78 4.18 18.18
CA ALA A 202 9.19 4.99 19.32
C ALA A 202 9.88 6.29 18.86
N GLU A 203 10.81 6.21 17.89
CA GLU A 203 11.46 7.38 17.32
C GLU A 203 10.47 8.32 16.60
N ARG A 204 9.50 7.75 15.90
CA ARG A 204 8.41 8.54 15.31
C ARG A 204 7.61 9.28 16.39
N ARG A 205 7.28 8.63 17.52
CA ARG A 205 6.58 9.29 18.65
C ARG A 205 7.40 10.41 19.26
N ARG A 206 8.72 10.25 19.31
CA ARG A 206 9.64 11.29 19.82
C ARG A 206 9.65 12.53 18.93
N ARG A 207 9.68 12.36 17.61
CA ARG A 207 9.65 13.44 16.62
C ARG A 207 9.05 12.94 15.32
N ASP A 208 7.86 13.39 14.96
CA ASP A 208 7.13 12.89 13.81
C ASP A 208 7.83 13.23 12.49
N PHE A 209 8.01 12.22 11.64
CA PHE A 209 8.57 12.36 10.30
C PHE A 209 7.57 12.93 9.29
N HIS A 210 6.28 12.95 9.64
CA HIS A 210 5.18 13.13 8.69
C HIS A 210 4.33 14.37 9.03
N HIS A 211 3.74 14.98 8.02
CA HIS A 211 2.61 15.88 8.17
C HIS A 211 1.32 15.09 8.32
N GLU A 212 1.19 14.03 7.52
CA GLU A 212 0.07 13.10 7.54
C GLU A 212 0.60 11.67 7.48
N PHE A 213 -0.03 10.79 8.20
CA PHE A 213 0.28 9.37 8.20
C PHE A 213 -0.96 8.59 8.58
N ALA A 214 -1.36 7.65 7.74
CA ALA A 214 -2.45 6.74 8.05
C ALA A 214 -2.11 5.34 7.54
N THR A 215 -2.46 4.34 8.33
CA THR A 215 -2.43 2.93 7.95
C THR A 215 -3.85 2.42 7.87
N TYR A 216 -4.14 1.70 6.81
CA TYR A 216 -5.44 1.10 6.51
C TYR A 216 -5.29 -0.40 6.41
N ARG A 217 -6.27 -1.13 6.95
CA ARG A 217 -6.44 -2.57 6.73
C ARG A 217 -7.64 -2.81 5.85
N PHE A 218 -7.50 -3.79 4.95
CA PHE A 218 -8.54 -4.20 4.01
C PHE A 218 -8.65 -5.72 3.99
N ARG A 219 -9.86 -6.21 3.77
CA ARG A 219 -10.11 -7.58 3.34
C ARG A 219 -9.99 -7.63 1.83
N PRO A 220 -9.13 -8.49 1.25
CA PRO A 220 -9.11 -8.71 -0.19
C PRO A 220 -10.40 -9.38 -0.65
N LEU A 221 -10.96 -8.92 -1.75
CA LEU A 221 -12.18 -9.46 -2.39
C LEU A 221 -11.82 -10.32 -3.59
N SER A 222 -11.00 -9.77 -4.49
CA SER A 222 -10.57 -10.46 -5.70
C SER A 222 -9.22 -9.95 -6.17
N GLU A 223 -8.50 -10.81 -6.88
CA GLU A 223 -7.21 -10.52 -7.50
C GLU A 223 -7.30 -10.74 -9.00
N HIS A 224 -6.71 -9.84 -9.80
CA HIS A 224 -6.79 -9.87 -11.25
C HIS A 224 -5.41 -9.56 -11.87
N GLY A 225 -5.11 -10.22 -12.99
CA GLY A 225 -3.89 -9.98 -13.77
C GLY A 225 -2.64 -10.62 -13.17
N TYR A 226 -1.48 -10.13 -13.62
CA TYR A 226 -0.17 -10.65 -13.26
C TYR A 226 0.78 -9.54 -12.87
N TRP A 227 1.64 -9.81 -11.88
CA TRP A 227 2.74 -8.95 -11.50
C TRP A 227 4.03 -9.78 -11.37
N ASP A 228 5.12 -9.32 -12.00
CA ASP A 228 6.38 -10.05 -12.08
C ASP A 228 6.19 -11.52 -12.55
N GLY A 229 5.30 -11.72 -13.54
CA GLY A 229 4.99 -13.03 -14.09
C GLY A 229 4.18 -13.95 -13.15
N ARG A 230 3.68 -13.45 -12.02
CA ARG A 230 2.95 -14.21 -11.00
C ARG A 230 1.56 -13.64 -10.77
N THR A 231 0.67 -14.49 -10.32
CA THR A 231 -0.64 -14.21 -9.72
C THR A 231 -0.79 -15.06 -8.45
N GLY A 232 -1.87 -14.90 -7.71
CA GLY A 232 -2.10 -15.64 -6.46
C GLY A 232 -1.33 -15.06 -5.27
N TYR A 233 -1.14 -13.75 -5.26
CA TYR A 233 -0.61 -13.04 -4.10
C TYR A 233 -1.62 -12.97 -2.96
N VAL A 234 -2.92 -12.96 -3.29
CA VAL A 234 -3.97 -13.05 -2.28
C VAL A 234 -4.14 -14.53 -1.89
N PRO A 235 -3.86 -14.88 -0.63
CA PRO A 235 -4.02 -16.25 -0.16
C PRO A 235 -5.47 -16.70 -0.31
N ARG A 236 -5.68 -17.92 -0.74
CA ARG A 236 -7.03 -18.52 -0.75
C ARG A 236 -7.45 -18.79 0.69
N ARG A 237 -8.70 -18.48 1.02
CA ARG A 237 -9.27 -18.94 2.30
C ARG A 237 -9.18 -20.47 2.32
N SER A 238 -8.56 -21.02 3.36
CA SER A 238 -8.69 -22.44 3.63
C SER A 238 -10.17 -22.69 3.96
N SER A 239 -10.89 -23.35 3.04
CA SER A 239 -12.20 -23.90 3.36
C SER A 239 -11.98 -24.98 4.43
N LEU A 240 -12.42 -24.71 5.64
CA LEU A 240 -12.60 -25.72 6.69
C LEU A 240 -13.74 -26.66 6.31
#